data_543e22929bfcf7aeab35fc3b488486ec
#
_entry.id   543e22929bfcf7aeab35fc3b488486ec
#
_cell.length_a   1.000
_cell.length_b   1.000
_cell.length_c   1.000
_cell.angle_alpha   90.00
_cell.angle_beta   90.00
_cell.angle_gamma   90.00
#
_symmetry.space_group_name_H-M   'P 1'
#
loop_
_entity.id
_entity.type
_entity.pdbx_description
1 polymer ?
#
loop_
_entity_poly.entity_id
_entity_poly.type
_entity_poly.pdbx_seq_one_letter_code
_entity_poly.pdbx_strand_id
1 'polypeptide(L)'
;MKTQITNKEIWRIAIPIMLGNLAQTIINFTDTAFLGHLGIIELGASMLAGLFYFVFTTIAAGFAIGIQIIIARRFGEGNHERVGVIFEHGSLFVLILGTFLFTILYFFSDILLAWIIDSPNIYIYALDYIKYRQFGIIFVCFNFLYRGLYIGISNTKIITYSTIIMAIVNILLDYCLIFGKLGFPEMGIGGAALASFLAEVSAFVFFTTYSYITLKDKEFGMFKIHRLESELMGRILKIATPTMVQKLFSFGVWFVFFILIEKMGETATGISSIVRSIYMILITPCFAFATTTNTLVSRIIGAGHPEQVFDTINKIIKNCIICTIPILLIIMIFPVQVARIYTDDIHFAQLVVPSIYVICLGTILQGVGNGYFEAVSGT
;
A
#
# COMPACT_ATOMS: atom_id res chain seq x y z
N MET A 1 31.00 -14.66 8.00
CA MET A 1 29.94 -14.51 9.04
C MET A 1 28.79 -15.45 8.71
N LYS A 2 28.33 -16.27 9.65
CA LYS A 2 27.16 -17.17 9.41
C LYS A 2 25.91 -16.28 9.26
N THR A 3 25.48 -16.06 8.05
CA THR A 3 24.30 -15.24 7.75
C THR A 3 23.05 -16.10 7.50
N GLN A 4 22.84 -17.13 8.31
CA GLN A 4 21.53 -17.80 8.28
C GLN A 4 20.47 -16.84 8.84
N ILE A 5 19.51 -16.50 8.01
CA ILE A 5 18.36 -15.69 8.41
C ILE A 5 17.58 -16.42 9.50
N THR A 6 17.37 -15.75 10.62
CA THR A 6 16.64 -16.28 11.77
C THR A 6 15.16 -15.91 11.72
N ASN A 7 14.31 -16.75 12.36
CA ASN A 7 12.89 -16.41 12.52
C ASN A 7 12.69 -15.03 13.19
N LYS A 8 13.55 -14.68 14.18
CA LYS A 8 13.50 -13.38 14.85
C LYS A 8 13.69 -12.21 13.86
N GLU A 9 14.56 -12.37 12.88
CA GLU A 9 14.81 -11.35 11.85
C GLU A 9 13.61 -11.23 10.90
N ILE A 10 13.03 -12.36 10.48
CA ILE A 10 11.82 -12.39 9.66
C ILE A 10 10.68 -11.63 10.36
N TRP A 11 10.38 -11.95 11.61
CA TRP A 11 9.33 -11.29 12.36
C TRP A 11 9.62 -9.81 12.63
N ARG A 12 10.89 -9.44 12.84
CA ARG A 12 11.32 -8.05 13.02
C ARG A 12 11.01 -7.17 11.81
N ILE A 13 11.00 -7.75 10.60
CA ILE A 13 10.65 -7.05 9.37
C ILE A 13 9.15 -7.12 9.10
N ALA A 14 8.54 -8.30 9.23
CA ALA A 14 7.15 -8.53 8.87
C ALA A 14 6.15 -7.83 9.81
N ILE A 15 6.34 -7.88 11.14
CA ILE A 15 5.40 -7.29 12.10
C ILE A 15 5.20 -5.79 11.87
N PRO A 16 6.23 -4.95 11.73
CA PRO A 16 6.01 -3.52 11.49
C PRO A 16 5.29 -3.24 10.16
N ILE A 17 5.54 -4.05 9.13
CA ILE A 17 4.82 -3.91 7.85
C ILE A 17 3.34 -4.26 8.04
N MET A 18 3.02 -5.35 8.76
CA MET A 18 1.63 -5.70 9.08
C MET A 18 0.93 -4.60 9.87
N LEU A 19 1.58 -4.07 10.91
CA LEU A 19 1.03 -2.97 11.72
C LEU A 19 0.81 -1.70 10.90
N GLY A 20 1.73 -1.37 10.00
CA GLY A 20 1.56 -0.27 9.05
C GLY A 20 0.37 -0.46 8.12
N ASN A 21 0.17 -1.68 7.59
CA ASN A 21 -0.97 -1.98 6.74
C ASN A 21 -2.30 -1.96 7.53
N LEU A 22 -2.31 -2.43 8.78
CA LEU A 22 -3.48 -2.32 9.65
C LEU A 22 -3.83 -0.87 9.97
N ALA A 23 -2.84 -0.02 10.26
CA ALA A 23 -3.06 1.40 10.49
C ALA A 23 -3.64 2.09 9.23
N GLN A 24 -3.17 1.72 8.03
CA GLN A 24 -3.76 2.19 6.77
C GLN A 24 -5.22 1.75 6.60
N THR A 25 -5.54 0.52 7.02
CA THR A 25 -6.92 0.02 7.00
C THR A 25 -7.82 0.82 7.94
N ILE A 26 -7.30 1.23 9.11
CA ILE A 26 -8.02 2.09 10.07
C ILE A 26 -8.30 3.46 9.45
N ILE A 27 -7.33 4.08 8.78
CA ILE A 27 -7.53 5.34 8.04
C ILE A 27 -8.70 5.18 7.06
N ASN A 28 -8.63 4.20 6.16
CA ASN A 28 -9.66 3.99 5.14
C ASN A 28 -11.04 3.73 5.75
N PHE A 29 -11.10 3.00 6.86
CA PHE A 29 -12.34 2.76 7.59
C PHE A 29 -12.92 4.05 8.19
N THR A 30 -12.09 4.85 8.82
CA THR A 30 -12.51 6.12 9.45
C THR A 30 -12.98 7.12 8.41
N ASP A 31 -12.24 7.30 7.31
CA ASP A 31 -12.64 8.15 6.18
C ASP A 31 -14.03 7.74 5.65
N THR A 32 -14.21 6.43 5.41
CA THR A 32 -15.47 5.88 4.93
C THR A 32 -16.62 6.13 5.93
N ALA A 33 -16.36 5.96 7.22
CA ALA A 33 -17.35 6.18 8.27
C ALA A 33 -17.75 7.67 8.36
N PHE A 34 -16.79 8.59 8.33
CA PHE A 34 -17.06 10.03 8.38
C PHE A 34 -17.81 10.50 7.13
N LEU A 35 -17.41 10.07 5.95
CA LEU A 35 -18.09 10.40 4.70
C LEU A 35 -19.49 9.78 4.61
N GLY A 36 -19.69 8.60 5.18
CA GLY A 36 -21.02 7.99 5.31
C GLY A 36 -22.00 8.80 6.15
N HIS A 37 -21.51 9.59 7.12
CA HIS A 37 -22.34 10.52 7.90
C HIS A 37 -22.71 11.81 7.15
N LEU A 38 -21.99 12.18 6.08
CA LEU A 38 -22.37 13.29 5.20
C LEU A 38 -23.55 12.91 4.30
N GLY A 39 -23.46 11.74 3.67
CA GLY A 39 -24.51 11.27 2.77
C GLY A 39 -24.04 10.13 1.85
N ILE A 40 -25.02 9.45 1.24
CA ILE A 40 -24.77 8.31 0.34
C ILE A 40 -24.07 8.79 -0.95
N ILE A 41 -24.38 10.01 -1.41
CA ILE A 41 -23.80 10.56 -2.65
C ILE A 41 -22.32 10.89 -2.43
N GLU A 42 -21.99 11.55 -1.31
CA GLU A 42 -20.63 11.90 -0.93
C GLU A 42 -19.78 10.64 -0.71
N LEU A 43 -20.33 9.62 -0.07
CA LEU A 43 -19.69 8.34 0.13
C LEU A 43 -19.38 7.64 -1.22
N GLY A 44 -20.37 7.62 -2.12
CA GLY A 44 -20.19 7.04 -3.46
C GLY A 44 -19.16 7.80 -4.30
N ALA A 45 -19.18 9.13 -4.21
CA ALA A 45 -18.25 10.01 -4.91
C ALA A 45 -16.81 9.80 -4.41
N SER A 46 -16.61 9.75 -3.10
CA SER A 46 -15.28 9.50 -2.51
C SER A 46 -14.71 8.13 -2.87
N MET A 47 -15.58 7.11 -2.95
CA MET A 47 -15.18 5.77 -3.36
C MET A 47 -14.68 5.76 -4.81
N LEU A 48 -15.43 6.35 -5.76
CA LEU A 48 -15.04 6.38 -7.16
C LEU A 48 -13.81 7.27 -7.40
N ALA A 49 -13.77 8.46 -6.79
CA ALA A 49 -12.63 9.36 -6.87
C ALA A 49 -11.39 8.76 -6.22
N GLY A 50 -11.54 8.04 -5.10
CA GLY A 50 -10.46 7.32 -4.43
C GLY A 50 -9.89 6.19 -5.29
N LEU A 51 -10.73 5.38 -5.96
CA LEU A 51 -10.32 4.35 -6.90
C LEU A 51 -9.59 4.96 -8.12
N PHE A 52 -10.12 6.04 -8.66
CA PHE A 52 -9.47 6.79 -9.74
C PHE A 52 -8.07 7.27 -9.34
N TYR A 53 -7.94 7.91 -8.19
CA TYR A 53 -6.66 8.37 -7.66
C TYR A 53 -5.68 7.21 -7.38
N PHE A 54 -6.20 6.08 -6.90
CA PHE A 54 -5.40 4.90 -6.58
C PHE A 54 -4.68 4.32 -7.80
N VAL A 55 -5.28 4.37 -9.00
CA VAL A 55 -4.62 3.94 -10.25
C VAL A 55 -3.29 4.65 -10.44
N PHE A 56 -3.25 5.95 -10.22
CA PHE A 56 -2.02 6.75 -10.37
C PHE A 56 -0.98 6.40 -9.28
N THR A 57 -1.44 6.15 -8.06
CA THR A 57 -0.52 5.81 -6.95
C THR A 57 0.10 4.42 -7.09
N THR A 58 -0.57 3.46 -7.78
CA THR A 58 -0.02 2.12 -8.02
C THR A 58 1.26 2.14 -8.85
N ILE A 59 1.41 3.13 -9.76
CA ILE A 59 2.61 3.33 -10.56
C ILE A 59 3.80 3.64 -9.65
N ALA A 60 3.62 4.58 -8.72
CA ALA A 60 4.66 4.94 -7.76
C ALA A 60 4.97 3.80 -6.79
N ALA A 61 3.96 3.04 -6.35
CA ALA A 61 4.15 1.86 -5.52
C ALA A 61 4.99 0.77 -6.24
N GLY A 62 4.75 0.54 -7.53
CA GLY A 62 5.56 -0.36 -8.36
C GLY A 62 7.02 0.10 -8.47
N PHE A 63 7.25 1.40 -8.68
CA PHE A 63 8.60 1.97 -8.70
C PHE A 63 9.33 1.77 -7.37
N ALA A 64 8.64 2.00 -6.25
CA ALA A 64 9.21 1.82 -4.92
C ALA A 64 9.67 0.37 -4.64
N ILE A 65 8.97 -0.63 -5.17
CA ILE A 65 9.39 -2.04 -5.09
C ILE A 65 10.71 -2.25 -5.85
N GLY A 66 10.84 -1.68 -7.06
CA GLY A 66 12.10 -1.73 -7.81
C GLY A 66 13.27 -1.12 -7.04
N ILE A 67 13.07 0.05 -6.44
CA ILE A 67 14.07 0.71 -5.57
C ILE A 67 14.39 -0.16 -4.34
N GLN A 68 13.37 -0.74 -3.68
CA GLN A 68 13.53 -1.64 -2.54
C GLN A 68 14.47 -2.82 -2.86
N ILE A 69 14.28 -3.47 -4.00
CA ILE A 69 15.09 -4.60 -4.47
C ILE A 69 16.56 -4.19 -4.60
N ILE A 70 16.81 -3.07 -5.28
CA ILE A 70 18.18 -2.61 -5.54
C ILE A 70 18.85 -2.19 -4.22
N ILE A 71 18.16 -1.48 -3.36
CA ILE A 71 18.66 -1.06 -2.04
C ILE A 71 18.97 -2.29 -1.18
N ALA A 72 18.06 -3.28 -1.12
CA ALA A 72 18.26 -4.50 -0.34
C ALA A 72 19.50 -5.27 -0.80
N ARG A 73 19.72 -5.34 -2.12
CA ARG A 73 20.92 -5.95 -2.70
C ARG A 73 22.20 -5.22 -2.30
N ARG A 74 22.26 -3.89 -2.46
CA ARG A 74 23.43 -3.09 -2.07
C ARG A 74 23.69 -3.14 -0.56
N PHE A 75 22.62 -3.15 0.23
CA PHE A 75 22.72 -3.34 1.67
C PHE A 75 23.31 -4.71 2.03
N GLY A 76 22.91 -5.77 1.31
CA GLY A 76 23.48 -7.11 1.45
C GLY A 76 24.95 -7.21 1.08
N GLU A 77 25.39 -6.49 0.05
CA GLU A 77 26.79 -6.35 -0.38
C GLU A 77 27.65 -5.57 0.64
N GLY A 78 27.04 -4.95 1.67
CA GLY A 78 27.74 -4.04 2.58
C GLY A 78 28.08 -2.68 1.96
N ASN A 79 27.58 -2.40 0.75
CA ASN A 79 27.83 -1.16 0.04
C ASN A 79 26.78 -0.11 0.42
N HIS A 80 26.87 0.39 1.65
CA HIS A 80 25.88 1.28 2.22
C HIS A 80 25.86 2.65 1.57
N GLU A 81 27.01 3.16 1.11
CA GLU A 81 27.10 4.47 0.43
C GLU A 81 26.26 4.47 -0.87
N ARG A 82 26.26 3.35 -1.62
CA ARG A 82 25.43 3.21 -2.83
C ARG A 82 23.93 3.27 -2.55
N VAL A 83 23.48 2.95 -1.33
CA VAL A 83 22.06 3.08 -0.94
C VAL A 83 21.61 4.53 -1.04
N GLY A 84 22.42 5.50 -0.55
CA GLY A 84 22.10 6.92 -0.65
C GLY A 84 22.02 7.39 -2.10
N VAL A 85 23.01 7.00 -2.92
CA VAL A 85 23.02 7.35 -4.36
C VAL A 85 21.79 6.84 -5.08
N ILE A 86 21.36 5.59 -4.82
CA ILE A 86 20.15 5.02 -5.41
C ILE A 86 18.90 5.77 -4.95
N PHE A 87 18.82 6.11 -3.66
CA PHE A 87 17.70 6.87 -3.13
C PHE A 87 17.60 8.27 -3.75
N GLU A 88 18.71 8.96 -3.98
CA GLU A 88 18.74 10.27 -4.64
C GLU A 88 18.26 10.19 -6.10
N HIS A 89 18.74 9.20 -6.86
CA HIS A 89 18.27 8.96 -8.23
C HIS A 89 16.77 8.60 -8.24
N GLY A 90 16.33 7.76 -7.29
CA GLY A 90 14.92 7.45 -7.08
C GLY A 90 14.11 8.70 -6.73
N SER A 91 14.63 9.60 -5.90
CA SER A 91 13.99 10.87 -5.52
C SER A 91 13.78 11.80 -6.70
N LEU A 92 14.77 11.92 -7.57
CA LEU A 92 14.63 12.69 -8.80
C LEU A 92 13.56 12.11 -9.73
N PHE A 93 13.58 10.78 -9.94
CA PHE A 93 12.59 10.14 -10.78
C PHE A 93 11.18 10.30 -10.20
N VAL A 94 11.02 10.10 -8.89
CA VAL A 94 9.73 10.23 -8.20
C VAL A 94 9.21 11.66 -8.25
N LEU A 95 10.09 12.67 -8.18
CA LEU A 95 9.71 14.07 -8.36
C LEU A 95 9.17 14.33 -9.77
N ILE A 96 9.86 13.82 -10.78
CA ILE A 96 9.42 13.95 -12.19
C ILE A 96 8.10 13.21 -12.40
N LEU A 97 8.02 11.95 -11.94
CA LEU A 97 6.81 11.12 -12.03
C LEU A 97 5.64 11.79 -11.28
N GLY A 98 5.84 12.20 -10.04
CA GLY A 98 4.81 12.84 -9.22
C GLY A 98 4.32 14.15 -9.84
N THR A 99 5.22 14.96 -10.40
CA THR A 99 4.85 16.19 -11.13
C THR A 99 4.06 15.86 -12.41
N PHE A 100 4.48 14.85 -13.14
CA PHE A 100 3.76 14.38 -14.34
C PHE A 100 2.34 13.88 -13.98
N LEU A 101 2.22 13.04 -12.95
CA LEU A 101 0.93 12.54 -12.48
C LEU A 101 0.04 13.67 -11.94
N PHE A 102 0.62 14.63 -11.21
CA PHE A 102 -0.08 15.83 -10.77
C PHE A 102 -0.62 16.64 -11.95
N THR A 103 0.20 16.82 -12.99
CA THR A 103 -0.21 17.55 -14.21
C THR A 103 -1.38 16.84 -14.90
N ILE A 104 -1.35 15.52 -14.99
CA ILE A 104 -2.49 14.75 -15.53
C ILE A 104 -3.74 14.96 -14.67
N LEU A 105 -3.64 14.81 -13.36
CA LEU A 105 -4.77 15.00 -12.46
C LEU A 105 -5.32 16.42 -12.51
N TYR A 106 -4.45 17.42 -12.58
CA TYR A 106 -4.84 18.84 -12.59
C TYR A 106 -5.58 19.25 -13.86
N PHE A 107 -5.10 18.82 -15.04
CA PHE A 107 -5.65 19.26 -16.32
C PHE A 107 -6.70 18.31 -16.91
N PHE A 108 -6.69 17.03 -16.55
CA PHE A 108 -7.50 16.01 -17.22
C PHE A 108 -8.47 15.27 -16.28
N SER A 109 -8.44 15.50 -14.96
CA SER A 109 -9.35 14.81 -14.04
C SER A 109 -10.83 15.03 -14.38
N ASP A 110 -11.20 16.23 -14.80
CA ASP A 110 -12.54 16.58 -15.25
C ASP A 110 -13.00 15.66 -16.39
N ILE A 111 -12.24 15.61 -17.48
CA ILE A 111 -12.53 14.81 -18.65
C ILE A 111 -12.55 13.31 -18.31
N LEU A 112 -11.55 12.86 -17.53
CA LEU A 112 -11.44 11.43 -17.20
C LEU A 112 -12.55 10.95 -16.28
N LEU A 113 -12.95 11.76 -15.29
CA LEU A 113 -14.08 11.42 -14.42
C LEU A 113 -15.42 11.48 -15.12
N ALA A 114 -15.60 12.41 -16.08
CA ALA A 114 -16.81 12.47 -16.91
C ALA A 114 -17.00 11.19 -17.77
N TRP A 115 -15.94 10.49 -18.11
CA TRP A 115 -16.03 9.19 -18.83
C TRP A 115 -16.37 8.00 -17.91
N ILE A 116 -16.15 8.15 -16.60
CA ILE A 116 -16.28 7.06 -15.62
C ILE A 116 -17.60 7.17 -14.84
N ILE A 117 -18.09 8.41 -14.62
CA ILE A 117 -19.20 8.70 -13.72
C ILE A 117 -20.39 9.22 -14.51
N ASP A 118 -21.46 8.43 -14.56
CA ASP A 118 -22.70 8.81 -15.27
C ASP A 118 -23.60 9.72 -14.43
N SER A 119 -23.55 9.62 -13.10
CA SER A 119 -24.39 10.43 -12.19
C SER A 119 -23.85 11.86 -12.03
N PRO A 120 -24.61 12.91 -12.43
CA PRO A 120 -24.15 14.29 -12.29
C PRO A 120 -23.83 14.70 -10.84
N ASN A 121 -24.59 14.21 -9.87
CA ASN A 121 -24.37 14.52 -8.46
C ASN A 121 -23.06 13.90 -7.95
N ILE A 122 -22.84 12.61 -8.23
CA ILE A 122 -21.61 11.91 -7.84
C ILE A 122 -20.39 12.56 -8.53
N TYR A 123 -20.51 12.98 -9.78
CA TYR A 123 -19.46 13.63 -10.54
C TYR A 123 -18.99 14.95 -9.89
N ILE A 124 -19.92 15.82 -9.48
CA ILE A 124 -19.60 17.11 -8.85
C ILE A 124 -18.79 16.88 -7.55
N TYR A 125 -19.26 15.96 -6.71
CA TYR A 125 -18.57 15.65 -5.45
C TYR A 125 -17.22 14.92 -5.68
N ALA A 126 -17.12 14.10 -6.71
CA ALA A 126 -15.86 13.44 -7.08
C ALA A 126 -14.81 14.44 -7.57
N LEU A 127 -15.22 15.46 -8.33
CA LEU A 127 -14.35 16.56 -8.73
C LEU A 127 -13.89 17.39 -7.52
N ASP A 128 -14.79 17.71 -6.60
CA ASP A 128 -14.42 18.44 -5.38
C ASP A 128 -13.42 17.64 -4.54
N TYR A 129 -13.57 16.33 -4.45
CA TYR A 129 -12.59 15.45 -3.81
C TYR A 129 -11.23 15.52 -4.51
N ILE A 130 -11.16 15.32 -5.82
CA ILE A 130 -9.89 15.29 -6.59
C ILE A 130 -9.21 16.66 -6.58
N LYS A 131 -9.95 17.76 -6.56
CA LYS A 131 -9.42 19.12 -6.49
C LYS A 131 -8.41 19.32 -5.35
N TYR A 132 -8.65 18.73 -4.19
CA TYR A 132 -7.72 18.77 -3.06
C TYR A 132 -6.78 17.59 -3.05
N ARG A 133 -7.25 16.40 -3.41
CA ARG A 133 -6.50 15.14 -3.33
C ARG A 133 -5.28 15.09 -4.26
N GLN A 134 -5.37 15.74 -5.43
CA GLN A 134 -4.30 15.79 -6.43
C GLN A 134 -2.98 16.37 -5.91
N PHE A 135 -3.02 17.32 -4.97
CA PHE A 135 -1.81 17.88 -4.37
C PHE A 135 -1.02 16.85 -3.53
N GLY A 136 -1.68 15.81 -3.08
CA GLY A 136 -1.06 14.71 -2.34
C GLY A 136 -0.18 13.79 -3.19
N ILE A 137 -0.38 13.74 -4.53
CA ILE A 137 0.25 12.70 -5.36
C ILE A 137 1.79 12.72 -5.29
N ILE A 138 2.40 13.90 -5.24
CA ILE A 138 3.86 14.04 -5.15
C ILE A 138 4.34 13.46 -3.80
N PHE A 139 3.66 13.77 -2.71
CA PHE A 139 4.01 13.30 -1.38
C PHE A 139 3.79 11.79 -1.22
N VAL A 140 2.72 11.24 -1.79
CA VAL A 140 2.49 9.79 -1.87
C VAL A 140 3.63 9.10 -2.59
N CYS A 141 4.07 9.62 -3.72
CA CYS A 141 5.21 9.08 -4.47
C CYS A 141 6.49 9.03 -3.61
N PHE A 142 6.80 10.11 -2.89
CA PHE A 142 7.92 10.14 -1.96
C PHE A 142 7.72 9.20 -0.76
N ASN A 143 6.51 9.11 -0.20
CA ASN A 143 6.21 8.19 0.88
C ASN A 143 6.44 6.73 0.47
N PHE A 144 6.05 6.34 -0.74
CA PHE A 144 6.38 5.02 -1.29
C PHE A 144 7.88 4.82 -1.44
N LEU A 145 8.61 5.82 -1.94
CA LEU A 145 10.07 5.76 -2.06
C LEU A 145 10.75 5.55 -0.71
N TYR A 146 10.37 6.30 0.33
CA TYR A 146 10.87 6.10 1.69
C TYR A 146 10.53 4.72 2.25
N ARG A 147 9.31 4.21 1.99
CA ARG A 147 8.95 2.84 2.35
C ARG A 147 9.89 1.84 1.68
N GLY A 148 10.17 1.99 0.38
CA GLY A 148 11.14 1.18 -0.35
C GLY A 148 12.54 1.22 0.27
N LEU A 149 13.03 2.40 0.67
CA LEU A 149 14.30 2.57 1.37
C LEU A 149 14.31 1.78 2.68
N TYR A 150 13.34 2.05 3.57
CA TYR A 150 13.34 1.48 4.92
C TYR A 150 13.07 -0.03 4.94
N ILE A 151 12.30 -0.55 3.98
CA ILE A 151 12.15 -1.99 3.78
C ILE A 151 13.47 -2.58 3.27
N GLY A 152 14.09 -1.95 2.26
CA GLY A 152 15.34 -2.40 1.67
C GLY A 152 16.49 -2.51 2.68
N ILE A 153 16.63 -1.54 3.58
CA ILE A 153 17.63 -1.59 4.68
C ILE A 153 17.15 -2.40 5.91
N SER A 154 16.00 -3.08 5.81
CA SER A 154 15.40 -3.90 6.88
C SER A 154 15.07 -3.13 8.18
N ASN A 155 14.83 -1.82 8.11
CA ASN A 155 14.43 -0.97 9.23
C ASN A 155 12.94 -0.57 9.17
N THR A 156 12.07 -1.57 9.16
CA THR A 156 10.64 -1.41 8.87
C THR A 156 9.80 -0.75 9.98
N LYS A 157 10.34 -0.62 11.21
CA LYS A 157 9.65 0.07 12.33
C LYS A 157 9.25 1.51 11.98
N ILE A 158 10.07 2.17 11.18
CA ILE A 158 9.85 3.56 10.77
C ILE A 158 8.57 3.70 9.93
N ILE A 159 8.25 2.67 9.14
CA ILE A 159 7.02 2.62 8.35
C ILE A 159 5.80 2.63 9.27
N THR A 160 5.83 1.83 10.33
CA THR A 160 4.73 1.80 11.33
C THR A 160 4.55 3.17 11.97
N TYR A 161 5.65 3.82 12.42
CA TYR A 161 5.56 5.14 13.03
C TYR A 161 5.02 6.19 12.06
N SER A 162 5.50 6.21 10.82
CA SER A 162 4.99 7.11 9.79
C SER A 162 3.49 6.89 9.54
N THR A 163 3.03 5.65 9.44
CA THR A 163 1.62 5.35 9.19
C THR A 163 0.75 5.71 10.40
N ILE A 164 1.23 5.54 11.63
CA ILE A 164 0.51 5.96 12.84
C ILE A 164 0.38 7.49 12.88
N ILE A 165 1.46 8.25 12.59
CA ILE A 165 1.42 9.71 12.50
C ILE A 165 0.41 10.14 11.45
N MET A 166 0.47 9.53 10.26
CA MET A 166 -0.46 9.80 9.17
C MET A 166 -1.91 9.52 9.60
N ALA A 167 -2.17 8.42 10.32
CA ALA A 167 -3.50 8.07 10.82
C ALA A 167 -4.03 9.10 11.82
N ILE A 168 -3.22 9.51 12.77
CA ILE A 168 -3.61 10.50 13.78
C ILE A 168 -3.93 11.84 13.10
N VAL A 169 -3.07 12.31 12.20
CA VAL A 169 -3.27 13.58 11.49
C VAL A 169 -4.53 13.51 10.61
N ASN A 170 -4.71 12.42 9.87
CA ASN A 170 -5.88 12.24 9.01
C ASN A 170 -7.18 12.25 9.82
N ILE A 171 -7.31 11.39 10.84
CA ILE A 171 -8.53 11.29 11.66
C ILE A 171 -8.87 12.62 12.34
N LEU A 172 -7.88 13.33 12.87
CA LEU A 172 -8.10 14.63 13.50
C LEU A 172 -8.55 15.69 12.49
N LEU A 173 -7.89 15.75 11.33
CA LEU A 173 -8.24 16.73 10.29
C LEU A 173 -9.55 16.38 9.59
N ASP A 174 -9.88 15.10 9.41
CA ASP A 174 -11.19 14.68 8.91
C ASP A 174 -12.31 15.20 9.83
N TYR A 175 -12.18 14.97 11.13
CA TYR A 175 -13.18 15.48 12.09
C TYR A 175 -13.30 17.00 12.02
N CYS A 176 -12.20 17.72 11.88
CA CYS A 176 -12.20 19.19 11.82
C CYS A 176 -12.77 19.73 10.52
N LEU A 177 -12.30 19.21 9.37
CA LEU A 177 -12.58 19.77 8.05
C LEU A 177 -13.88 19.26 7.43
N ILE A 178 -14.25 17.99 7.68
CA ILE A 178 -15.52 17.45 7.18
C ILE A 178 -16.68 18.12 7.86
N PHE A 179 -16.63 18.25 9.20
CA PHE A 179 -17.76 18.72 10.03
C PHE A 179 -17.63 20.17 10.54
N GLY A 180 -16.60 20.90 10.12
CA GLY A 180 -16.41 22.29 10.54
C GLY A 180 -16.19 22.47 12.05
N LYS A 181 -15.46 21.54 12.69
CA LYS A 181 -15.21 21.58 14.15
C LYS A 181 -13.92 22.33 14.49
N LEU A 182 -13.78 22.70 15.76
CA LEU A 182 -12.60 23.39 16.30
C LEU A 182 -12.24 24.71 15.58
N GLY A 183 -13.22 25.39 14.97
CA GLY A 183 -13.02 26.67 14.26
C GLY A 183 -12.58 26.53 12.79
N PHE A 184 -12.51 25.31 12.27
CA PHE A 184 -12.27 25.08 10.85
C PHE A 184 -13.57 25.23 10.04
N PRO A 185 -13.47 25.61 8.74
CA PRO A 185 -14.63 25.65 7.86
C PRO A 185 -15.15 24.23 7.58
N GLU A 186 -16.47 24.09 7.46
CA GLU A 186 -17.10 22.86 7.00
C GLU A 186 -16.87 22.70 5.48
N MET A 187 -16.10 21.71 5.09
CA MET A 187 -15.69 21.45 3.70
C MET A 187 -16.28 20.16 3.14
N GLY A 188 -16.99 19.37 3.95
CA GLY A 188 -17.56 18.10 3.51
C GLY A 188 -16.54 17.17 2.89
N ILE A 189 -16.84 16.65 1.69
CA ILE A 189 -15.98 15.71 0.96
C ILE A 189 -14.62 16.33 0.57
N GLY A 190 -14.57 17.61 0.23
CA GLY A 190 -13.33 18.33 -0.04
C GLY A 190 -12.44 18.39 1.21
N GLY A 191 -13.06 18.48 2.41
CA GLY A 191 -12.37 18.40 3.70
C GLY A 191 -11.67 17.06 3.92
N ALA A 192 -12.32 15.93 3.60
CA ALA A 192 -11.73 14.61 3.67
C ALA A 192 -10.50 14.46 2.72
N ALA A 193 -10.62 14.98 1.50
CA ALA A 193 -9.52 14.98 0.55
C ALA A 193 -8.33 15.83 1.01
N LEU A 194 -8.61 17.01 1.60
CA LEU A 194 -7.58 17.90 2.17
C LEU A 194 -6.92 17.27 3.39
N ALA A 195 -7.68 16.63 4.28
CA ALA A 195 -7.15 15.91 5.44
C ALA A 195 -6.22 14.78 5.03
N SER A 196 -6.62 13.97 4.05
CA SER A 196 -5.78 12.92 3.47
C SER A 196 -4.49 13.47 2.86
N PHE A 197 -4.57 14.58 2.12
CA PHE A 197 -3.38 15.25 1.58
C PHE A 197 -2.43 15.71 2.69
N LEU A 198 -2.94 16.40 3.71
CA LEU A 198 -2.11 16.88 4.83
C LEU A 198 -1.51 15.73 5.66
N ALA A 199 -2.24 14.62 5.79
CA ALA A 199 -1.71 13.41 6.42
C ALA A 199 -0.53 12.82 5.63
N GLU A 200 -0.59 12.82 4.30
CA GLU A 200 0.52 12.38 3.44
C GLU A 200 1.73 13.32 3.54
N VAL A 201 1.50 14.64 3.64
CA VAL A 201 2.55 15.63 3.91
C VAL A 201 3.20 15.35 5.26
N SER A 202 2.42 15.07 6.31
CA SER A 202 2.95 14.76 7.64
C SER A 202 3.85 13.52 7.64
N ALA A 203 3.46 12.48 6.91
CA ALA A 203 4.26 11.27 6.72
C ALA A 203 5.57 11.57 5.98
N PHE A 204 5.52 12.37 4.92
CA PHE A 204 6.71 12.81 4.17
C PHE A 204 7.66 13.62 5.05
N VAL A 205 7.15 14.60 5.80
CA VAL A 205 7.95 15.40 6.74
C VAL A 205 8.59 14.51 7.79
N PHE A 206 7.84 13.57 8.36
CA PHE A 206 8.37 12.61 9.32
C PHE A 206 9.50 11.76 8.71
N PHE A 207 9.29 11.16 7.54
CA PHE A 207 10.31 10.36 6.87
C PHE A 207 11.56 11.16 6.56
N THR A 208 11.40 12.37 6.02
CA THR A 208 12.53 13.25 5.66
C THR A 208 13.32 13.66 6.89
N THR A 209 12.64 14.13 7.94
CA THR A 209 13.27 14.57 9.18
C THR A 209 13.97 13.40 9.88
N TYR A 210 13.30 12.25 9.99
CA TYR A 210 13.90 11.07 10.60
C TYR A 210 15.13 10.59 9.81
N SER A 211 15.04 10.54 8.47
CA SER A 211 16.17 10.15 7.64
C SER A 211 17.34 11.12 7.75
N TYR A 212 17.06 12.42 7.79
CA TYR A 212 18.10 13.44 7.99
C TYR A 212 18.84 13.28 9.32
N ILE A 213 18.10 13.05 10.41
CA ILE A 213 18.69 12.89 11.76
C ILE A 213 19.47 11.57 11.89
N THR A 214 18.95 10.48 11.29
CA THR A 214 19.47 9.14 11.58
C THR A 214 20.39 8.57 10.52
N LEU A 215 20.31 9.02 9.27
CA LEU A 215 21.05 8.44 8.14
C LEU A 215 22.09 9.41 7.55
N LYS A 216 22.01 10.74 7.80
CA LYS A 216 22.90 11.74 7.23
C LYS A 216 24.37 11.48 7.55
N ASP A 217 24.67 11.19 8.81
CA ASP A 217 26.06 11.02 9.30
C ASP A 217 26.51 9.54 9.30
N LYS A 218 25.66 8.63 8.79
CA LYS A 218 25.98 7.20 8.67
C LYS A 218 26.58 6.90 7.31
N GLU A 219 27.08 5.68 7.17
CA GLU A 219 27.73 5.15 5.97
C GLU A 219 26.88 5.19 4.69
N PHE A 220 25.60 5.67 4.76
CA PHE A 220 24.67 5.67 3.66
C PHE A 220 24.87 6.79 2.65
N GLY A 221 25.67 7.81 2.94
CA GLY A 221 25.92 8.93 2.00
C GLY A 221 24.68 9.74 1.60
N MET A 222 23.59 9.67 2.38
CA MET A 222 22.32 10.35 2.06
C MET A 222 22.45 11.87 2.22
N PHE A 223 21.64 12.61 1.45
CA PHE A 223 21.61 14.08 1.42
C PHE A 223 22.92 14.73 0.97
N LYS A 224 23.77 13.97 0.27
CA LYS A 224 24.91 14.50 -0.48
C LYS A 224 24.48 14.62 -1.93
N ILE A 225 24.77 15.75 -2.56
CA ILE A 225 24.47 15.91 -4.00
C ILE A 225 25.48 15.08 -4.79
N HIS A 226 25.07 13.92 -5.27
CA HIS A 226 25.89 13.09 -6.13
C HIS A 226 25.66 13.46 -7.61
N ARG A 227 26.67 13.21 -8.44
CA ARG A 227 26.54 13.36 -9.88
C ARG A 227 25.51 12.35 -10.41
N LEU A 228 24.62 12.82 -11.29
CA LEU A 228 23.64 11.93 -11.94
C LEU A 228 24.36 10.92 -12.83
N GLU A 229 24.16 9.65 -12.51
CA GLU A 229 24.65 8.50 -13.26
C GLU A 229 23.52 7.96 -14.15
N SER A 230 23.54 8.30 -15.45
CA SER A 230 22.51 7.83 -16.41
C SER A 230 22.43 6.30 -16.48
N GLU A 231 23.58 5.63 -16.35
CA GLU A 231 23.65 4.16 -16.33
C GLU A 231 22.94 3.57 -15.10
N LEU A 232 23.11 4.19 -13.93
CA LEU A 232 22.41 3.77 -12.71
C LEU A 232 20.89 3.98 -12.86
N MET A 233 20.48 5.14 -13.38
CA MET A 233 19.05 5.40 -13.65
C MET A 233 18.47 4.39 -14.63
N GLY A 234 19.19 4.03 -15.70
CA GLY A 234 18.76 2.99 -16.63
C GLY A 234 18.60 1.61 -15.95
N ARG A 235 19.49 1.25 -15.04
CA ARG A 235 19.39 0.01 -14.25
C ARG A 235 18.19 0.03 -13.29
N ILE A 236 17.96 1.17 -12.62
CA ILE A 236 16.80 1.36 -11.74
C ILE A 236 15.51 1.16 -12.54
N LEU A 237 15.37 1.84 -13.68
CA LEU A 237 14.19 1.76 -14.52
C LEU A 237 13.97 0.36 -15.11
N LYS A 238 15.04 -0.33 -15.49
CA LYS A 238 14.96 -1.71 -16.00
C LYS A 238 14.36 -2.68 -15.00
N ILE A 239 14.59 -2.48 -13.70
CA ILE A 239 14.03 -3.30 -12.61
C ILE A 239 12.65 -2.77 -12.19
N ALA A 240 12.48 -1.46 -12.11
CA ALA A 240 11.23 -0.87 -11.61
C ALA A 240 10.10 -0.89 -12.64
N THR A 241 10.38 -0.78 -13.96
CA THR A 241 9.32 -0.74 -14.98
C THR A 241 8.46 -2.00 -15.00
N PRO A 242 9.02 -3.24 -14.97
CA PRO A 242 8.20 -4.44 -14.88
C PRO A 242 7.29 -4.45 -13.64
N THR A 243 7.78 -4.02 -12.49
CA THR A 243 6.98 -3.96 -11.26
C THR A 243 5.90 -2.89 -11.31
N MET A 244 6.15 -1.73 -11.94
CA MET A 244 5.15 -0.70 -12.20
C MET A 244 4.02 -1.22 -13.09
N VAL A 245 4.39 -1.84 -14.21
CA VAL A 245 3.43 -2.44 -15.16
C VAL A 245 2.62 -3.55 -14.51
N GLN A 246 3.28 -4.44 -13.77
CA GLN A 246 2.63 -5.52 -13.02
C GLN A 246 1.59 -4.98 -12.02
N LYS A 247 1.92 -3.96 -11.23
CA LYS A 247 0.98 -3.37 -10.26
C LYS A 247 -0.24 -2.76 -10.95
N LEU A 248 -0.02 -2.07 -12.06
CA LEU A 248 -1.09 -1.49 -12.86
C LEU A 248 -2.03 -2.57 -13.41
N PHE A 249 -1.49 -3.64 -14.01
CA PHE A 249 -2.28 -4.75 -14.52
C PHE A 249 -3.00 -5.52 -13.41
N SER A 250 -2.32 -5.79 -12.28
CA SER A 250 -2.94 -6.49 -11.14
C SER A 250 -4.17 -5.74 -10.62
N PHE A 251 -4.08 -4.41 -10.53
CA PHE A 251 -5.22 -3.58 -10.14
C PHE A 251 -6.31 -3.59 -11.22
N GLY A 252 -5.93 -3.48 -12.49
CA GLY A 252 -6.88 -3.50 -13.62
C GLY A 252 -7.69 -4.79 -13.69
N VAL A 253 -7.04 -5.95 -13.54
CA VAL A 253 -7.72 -7.25 -13.51
C VAL A 253 -8.70 -7.34 -12.33
N TRP A 254 -8.29 -6.86 -11.17
CA TRP A 254 -9.14 -6.84 -9.98
C TRP A 254 -10.36 -5.94 -10.16
N PHE A 255 -10.19 -4.78 -10.80
CA PHE A 255 -11.27 -3.87 -11.13
C PHE A 255 -12.28 -4.48 -12.12
N VAL A 256 -11.77 -5.11 -13.20
CA VAL A 256 -12.62 -5.82 -14.19
C VAL A 256 -13.42 -6.94 -13.52
N PHE A 257 -12.80 -7.69 -12.61
CA PHE A 257 -13.48 -8.74 -11.85
C PHE A 257 -14.71 -8.19 -11.09
N PHE A 258 -14.60 -7.04 -10.42
CA PHE A 258 -15.74 -6.44 -9.72
C PHE A 258 -16.83 -5.93 -10.67
N ILE A 259 -16.48 -5.40 -11.84
CA ILE A 259 -17.46 -5.02 -12.87
C ILE A 259 -18.25 -6.25 -13.33
N LEU A 260 -17.58 -7.39 -13.51
CA LEU A 260 -18.27 -8.62 -13.93
C LEU A 260 -19.24 -9.13 -12.85
N ILE A 261 -18.87 -9.01 -11.56
CA ILE A 261 -19.75 -9.39 -10.46
C ILE A 261 -20.97 -8.47 -10.38
N GLU A 262 -20.79 -7.18 -10.58
CA GLU A 262 -21.91 -6.22 -10.59
C GLU A 262 -22.97 -6.60 -11.62
N LYS A 263 -22.56 -7.07 -12.80
CA LYS A 263 -23.47 -7.57 -13.85
C LYS A 263 -24.23 -8.85 -13.44
N MET A 264 -23.80 -9.57 -12.40
CA MET A 264 -24.49 -10.74 -11.88
C MET A 264 -25.65 -10.38 -10.94
N GLY A 265 -25.81 -9.10 -10.60
CA GLY A 265 -26.91 -8.58 -9.79
C GLY A 265 -26.52 -8.19 -8.36
N GLU A 266 -27.46 -7.56 -7.67
CA GLU A 266 -27.24 -6.92 -6.35
C GLU A 266 -26.82 -7.91 -5.27
N THR A 267 -27.40 -9.12 -5.24
CA THR A 267 -27.05 -10.16 -4.28
C THR A 267 -25.61 -10.62 -4.42
N ALA A 268 -25.15 -10.85 -5.67
CA ALA A 268 -23.75 -11.23 -5.95
C ALA A 268 -22.78 -10.12 -5.55
N THR A 269 -23.13 -8.87 -5.84
CA THR A 269 -22.35 -7.69 -5.46
C THR A 269 -22.24 -7.54 -3.95
N GLY A 270 -23.35 -7.71 -3.22
CA GLY A 270 -23.37 -7.67 -1.76
C GLY A 270 -22.51 -8.77 -1.12
N ILE A 271 -22.66 -10.03 -1.57
CA ILE A 271 -21.83 -11.15 -1.12
C ILE A 271 -20.35 -10.84 -1.36
N SER A 272 -20.00 -10.40 -2.57
CA SER A 272 -18.62 -10.09 -2.94
C SER A 272 -18.01 -8.96 -2.12
N SER A 273 -18.79 -7.97 -1.73
CA SER A 273 -18.34 -6.87 -0.88
C SER A 273 -17.97 -7.35 0.53
N ILE A 274 -18.78 -8.20 1.13
CA ILE A 274 -18.49 -8.82 2.44
C ILE A 274 -17.25 -9.71 2.33
N VAL A 275 -17.21 -10.59 1.32
CA VAL A 275 -16.09 -11.52 1.07
C VAL A 275 -14.79 -10.75 0.87
N ARG A 276 -14.82 -9.65 0.12
CA ARG A 276 -13.66 -8.77 -0.07
C ARG A 276 -13.15 -8.19 1.25
N SER A 277 -14.06 -7.73 2.10
CA SER A 277 -13.68 -7.13 3.40
C SER A 277 -13.00 -8.17 4.30
N ILE A 278 -13.53 -9.39 4.36
CA ILE A 278 -12.92 -10.50 5.08
C ILE A 278 -11.56 -10.89 4.47
N TYR A 279 -11.49 -10.96 3.14
CA TYR A 279 -10.26 -11.28 2.41
C TYR A 279 -9.15 -10.28 2.69
N MET A 280 -9.43 -8.97 2.76
CA MET A 280 -8.42 -7.95 3.07
C MET A 280 -7.77 -8.15 4.45
N ILE A 281 -8.52 -8.64 5.42
CA ILE A 281 -7.97 -9.00 6.74
C ILE A 281 -7.05 -10.23 6.62
N LEU A 282 -7.51 -11.27 5.91
CA LEU A 282 -6.76 -12.52 5.73
C LEU A 282 -5.46 -12.35 4.95
N ILE A 283 -5.46 -11.49 3.92
CA ILE A 283 -4.32 -11.32 3.02
C ILE A 283 -3.21 -10.40 3.60
N THR A 284 -3.54 -9.58 4.60
CA THR A 284 -2.60 -8.61 5.19
C THR A 284 -1.29 -9.26 5.70
N PRO A 285 -1.32 -10.37 6.47
CA PRO A 285 -0.09 -11.09 6.82
C PRO A 285 0.67 -11.58 5.58
N CYS A 286 -0.03 -12.14 4.60
CA CYS A 286 0.61 -12.66 3.38
C CYS A 286 1.38 -11.57 2.64
N PHE A 287 0.84 -10.37 2.49
CA PHE A 287 1.57 -9.24 1.88
C PHE A 287 2.79 -8.80 2.67
N ALA A 288 2.72 -8.80 4.01
CA ALA A 288 3.87 -8.44 4.82
C ALA A 288 5.00 -9.46 4.71
N PHE A 289 4.68 -10.75 4.73
CA PHE A 289 5.68 -11.80 4.54
C PHE A 289 6.20 -11.85 3.10
N ALA A 290 5.38 -11.60 2.09
CA ALA A 290 5.78 -11.47 0.69
C ALA A 290 6.82 -10.35 0.51
N THR A 291 6.54 -9.15 1.04
CA THR A 291 7.49 -8.02 1.04
C THR A 291 8.78 -8.37 1.78
N THR A 292 8.67 -9.11 2.90
CA THR A 292 9.83 -9.59 3.67
C THR A 292 10.67 -10.57 2.85
N THR A 293 10.01 -11.46 2.07
CA THR A 293 10.70 -12.40 1.18
C THR A 293 11.50 -11.66 0.12
N ASN A 294 10.88 -10.72 -0.58
CA ASN A 294 11.53 -9.90 -1.60
C ASN A 294 12.81 -9.23 -1.05
N THR A 295 12.71 -8.60 0.10
CA THR A 295 13.82 -7.89 0.73
C THR A 295 14.95 -8.83 1.16
N LEU A 296 14.61 -9.94 1.86
CA LEU A 296 15.62 -10.85 2.39
C LEU A 296 16.30 -11.65 1.28
N VAL A 297 15.59 -12.05 0.24
CA VAL A 297 16.15 -12.71 -0.93
C VAL A 297 17.14 -11.79 -1.65
N SER A 298 16.73 -10.54 -1.94
CA SER A 298 17.60 -9.55 -2.57
C SER A 298 18.88 -9.30 -1.74
N ARG A 299 18.73 -9.22 -0.42
CA ARG A 299 19.85 -9.02 0.51
C ARG A 299 20.80 -10.22 0.55
N ILE A 300 20.28 -11.46 0.58
CA ILE A 300 21.09 -12.69 0.58
C ILE A 300 21.88 -12.81 -0.71
N ILE A 301 21.26 -12.53 -1.86
CA ILE A 301 21.94 -12.52 -3.16
C ILE A 301 23.03 -11.45 -3.18
N GLY A 302 22.75 -10.25 -2.69
CA GLY A 302 23.74 -9.18 -2.55
C GLY A 302 24.91 -9.57 -1.66
N ALA A 303 24.66 -10.34 -0.59
CA ALA A 303 25.70 -10.87 0.29
C ALA A 303 26.53 -12.03 -0.31
N GLY A 304 26.20 -12.50 -1.52
CA GLY A 304 26.92 -13.58 -2.20
C GLY A 304 26.58 -14.98 -1.70
N HIS A 305 25.38 -15.18 -1.10
CA HIS A 305 24.96 -16.45 -0.51
C HIS A 305 23.70 -17.03 -1.17
N PRO A 306 23.64 -17.19 -2.51
CA PRO A 306 22.43 -17.65 -3.21
C PRO A 306 21.94 -19.03 -2.76
N GLU A 307 22.80 -19.87 -2.20
CA GLU A 307 22.48 -21.19 -1.65
C GLU A 307 21.48 -21.13 -0.47
N GLN A 308 21.38 -20.00 0.22
CA GLN A 308 20.48 -19.83 1.37
C GLN A 308 19.07 -19.36 0.97
N VAL A 309 18.84 -19.03 -0.29
CA VAL A 309 17.59 -18.42 -0.77
C VAL A 309 16.40 -19.36 -0.51
N PHE A 310 16.47 -20.61 -0.94
CA PHE A 310 15.36 -21.56 -0.79
C PHE A 310 15.03 -21.86 0.69
N ASP A 311 16.03 -22.04 1.53
CA ASP A 311 15.83 -22.25 2.97
C ASP A 311 15.15 -21.03 3.61
N THR A 312 15.55 -19.82 3.21
CA THR A 312 14.95 -18.58 3.71
C THR A 312 13.51 -18.43 3.26
N ILE A 313 13.19 -18.69 1.98
CA ILE A 313 11.82 -18.65 1.46
C ILE A 313 10.92 -19.61 2.24
N ASN A 314 11.35 -20.87 2.43
CA ASN A 314 10.59 -21.87 3.17
C ASN A 314 10.34 -21.46 4.62
N LYS A 315 11.33 -20.86 5.30
CA LYS A 315 11.17 -20.30 6.66
C LYS A 315 10.15 -19.16 6.68
N ILE A 316 10.19 -18.27 5.70
CA ILE A 316 9.24 -17.14 5.64
C ILE A 316 7.82 -17.64 5.36
N ILE A 317 7.64 -18.55 4.40
CA ILE A 317 6.33 -19.16 4.10
C ILE A 317 5.78 -19.88 5.32
N LYS A 318 6.61 -20.65 6.05
CA LYS A 318 6.20 -21.30 7.30
C LYS A 318 5.71 -20.28 8.34
N ASN A 319 6.42 -19.18 8.53
CA ASN A 319 6.01 -18.12 9.46
C ASN A 319 4.73 -17.41 8.99
N CYS A 320 4.56 -17.19 7.68
CA CYS A 320 3.33 -16.67 7.08
C CYS A 320 2.13 -17.57 7.41
N ILE A 321 2.27 -18.87 7.19
CA ILE A 321 1.22 -19.86 7.47
C ILE A 321 0.90 -19.87 8.98
N ILE A 322 1.90 -19.89 9.85
CA ILE A 322 1.72 -19.85 11.32
C ILE A 322 0.94 -18.59 11.73
N CYS A 323 1.21 -17.45 11.11
CA CYS A 323 0.51 -16.20 11.40
C CYS A 323 -0.93 -16.19 10.87
N THR A 324 -1.16 -16.75 9.68
CA THR A 324 -2.46 -16.70 8.98
C THR A 324 -3.43 -17.75 9.49
N ILE A 325 -2.96 -18.94 9.86
CA ILE A 325 -3.82 -20.07 10.32
C ILE A 325 -4.74 -19.69 11.48
N PRO A 326 -4.31 -19.04 12.57
CA PRO A 326 -5.22 -18.70 13.68
C PRO A 326 -6.37 -17.80 13.24
N ILE A 327 -6.12 -16.80 12.39
CA ILE A 327 -7.14 -15.90 11.86
C ILE A 327 -8.12 -16.68 10.99
N LEU A 328 -7.58 -17.54 10.14
CA LEU A 328 -8.33 -18.38 9.22
C LEU A 328 -9.22 -19.36 9.98
N LEU A 329 -8.71 -20.02 11.04
CA LEU A 329 -9.49 -20.94 11.87
C LEU A 329 -10.67 -20.24 12.57
N ILE A 330 -10.47 -19.02 13.10
CA ILE A 330 -11.56 -18.24 13.70
C ILE A 330 -12.65 -17.98 12.66
N ILE A 331 -12.27 -17.57 11.45
CA ILE A 331 -13.23 -17.28 10.37
C ILE A 331 -13.94 -18.55 9.89
N MET A 332 -13.23 -19.69 9.81
CA MET A 332 -13.82 -20.97 9.41
C MET A 332 -14.74 -21.59 10.46
N ILE A 333 -14.45 -21.40 11.75
CA ILE A 333 -15.29 -21.93 12.85
C ILE A 333 -16.56 -21.07 13.04
N PHE A 334 -16.43 -19.76 12.83
CA PHE A 334 -17.52 -18.80 13.06
C PHE A 334 -17.91 -18.01 11.79
N PRO A 335 -18.13 -18.65 10.62
CA PRO A 335 -18.30 -17.94 9.35
C PRO A 335 -19.56 -17.07 9.31
N VAL A 336 -20.67 -17.56 9.90
CA VAL A 336 -21.92 -16.80 9.98
C VAL A 336 -21.77 -15.59 10.89
N GLN A 337 -21.13 -15.73 12.05
CA GLN A 337 -20.88 -14.63 12.99
C GLN A 337 -20.00 -13.56 12.37
N VAL A 338 -18.96 -13.96 11.61
CA VAL A 338 -18.10 -13.03 10.87
C VAL A 338 -18.88 -12.30 9.78
N ALA A 339 -19.74 -13.00 9.02
CA ALA A 339 -20.59 -12.37 8.02
C ALA A 339 -21.60 -11.40 8.67
N ARG A 340 -22.12 -11.72 9.85
CA ARG A 340 -23.05 -10.88 10.62
C ARG A 340 -22.43 -9.57 11.14
N ILE A 341 -21.13 -9.42 11.13
CA ILE A 341 -20.49 -8.11 11.39
C ILE A 341 -20.88 -7.07 10.31
N TYR A 342 -21.24 -7.55 9.11
CA TYR A 342 -21.53 -6.71 7.95
C TYR A 342 -23.01 -6.64 7.59
N THR A 343 -23.86 -7.53 8.12
CA THR A 343 -25.29 -7.57 7.81
C THR A 343 -26.10 -8.13 8.99
N ASP A 344 -27.26 -7.55 9.26
CA ASP A 344 -28.22 -8.04 10.25
C ASP A 344 -29.08 -9.20 9.72
N ASP A 345 -29.17 -9.32 8.38
CA ASP A 345 -29.94 -10.40 7.74
C ASP A 345 -29.18 -11.73 7.85
N ILE A 346 -29.75 -12.64 8.64
CA ILE A 346 -29.19 -13.97 8.91
C ILE A 346 -29.18 -14.85 7.65
N HIS A 347 -30.21 -14.72 6.82
CA HIS A 347 -30.30 -15.46 5.56
C HIS A 347 -29.22 -15.01 4.58
N PHE A 348 -29.03 -13.70 4.46
CA PHE A 348 -27.96 -13.14 3.61
C PHE A 348 -26.56 -13.52 4.15
N ALA A 349 -26.37 -13.49 5.47
CA ALA A 349 -25.11 -13.94 6.09
C ALA A 349 -24.80 -15.41 5.76
N GLN A 350 -25.81 -16.30 5.75
CA GLN A 350 -25.64 -17.70 5.35
C GLN A 350 -25.25 -17.88 3.88
N LEU A 351 -25.75 -17.04 2.97
CA LEU A 351 -25.36 -17.07 1.55
C LEU A 351 -23.88 -16.70 1.33
N VAL A 352 -23.28 -15.94 2.23
CA VAL A 352 -21.86 -15.56 2.16
C VAL A 352 -20.92 -16.71 2.54
N VAL A 353 -21.36 -17.65 3.40
CA VAL A 353 -20.54 -18.71 4.02
C VAL A 353 -19.76 -19.55 3.00
N PRO A 354 -20.34 -20.07 1.90
CA PRO A 354 -19.59 -20.85 0.92
C PRO A 354 -18.40 -20.08 0.35
N SER A 355 -18.60 -18.79 0.05
CA SER A 355 -17.54 -17.91 -0.47
C SER A 355 -16.44 -17.66 0.57
N ILE A 356 -16.78 -17.61 1.87
CA ILE A 356 -15.79 -17.51 2.95
C ILE A 356 -14.85 -18.72 2.95
N TYR A 357 -15.38 -19.95 2.82
CA TYR A 357 -14.54 -21.13 2.76
C TYR A 357 -13.60 -21.14 1.56
N VAL A 358 -14.07 -20.67 0.39
CA VAL A 358 -13.26 -20.57 -0.82
C VAL A 358 -12.11 -19.58 -0.64
N ILE A 359 -12.36 -18.39 -0.10
CA ILE A 359 -11.29 -17.40 0.13
C ILE A 359 -10.32 -17.87 1.22
N CYS A 360 -10.77 -18.58 2.23
CA CYS A 360 -9.90 -19.17 3.26
C CYS A 360 -8.89 -20.15 2.65
N LEU A 361 -9.35 -21.05 1.79
CA LEU A 361 -8.47 -21.97 1.06
C LEU A 361 -7.54 -21.21 0.10
N GLY A 362 -8.11 -20.26 -0.65
CA GLY A 362 -7.36 -19.41 -1.59
C GLY A 362 -6.25 -18.61 -0.90
N THR A 363 -6.48 -18.11 0.31
CA THR A 363 -5.49 -17.34 1.07
C THR A 363 -4.23 -18.15 1.42
N ILE A 364 -4.39 -19.44 1.76
CA ILE A 364 -3.23 -20.32 2.03
C ILE A 364 -2.40 -20.50 0.76
N LEU A 365 -3.06 -20.83 -0.35
CA LEU A 365 -2.38 -21.00 -1.64
C LEU A 365 -1.70 -19.72 -2.09
N GLN A 366 -2.36 -18.58 -1.90
CA GLN A 366 -1.82 -17.27 -2.24
C GLN A 366 -0.64 -16.87 -1.33
N GLY A 367 -0.68 -17.20 -0.04
CA GLY A 367 0.43 -16.97 0.87
C GLY A 367 1.71 -17.69 0.41
N VAL A 368 1.59 -18.95 -0.03
CA VAL A 368 2.69 -19.73 -0.61
C VAL A 368 3.11 -19.15 -1.96
N GLY A 369 2.15 -18.92 -2.86
CA GLY A 369 2.40 -18.38 -4.19
C GLY A 369 3.09 -17.01 -4.18
N ASN A 370 2.60 -16.08 -3.35
CA ASN A 370 3.21 -14.77 -3.18
C ASN A 370 4.63 -14.86 -2.61
N GLY A 371 4.89 -15.80 -1.70
CA GLY A 371 6.23 -16.03 -1.17
C GLY A 371 7.24 -16.36 -2.27
N TYR A 372 6.93 -17.31 -3.14
CA TYR A 372 7.80 -17.66 -4.27
C TYR A 372 7.85 -16.57 -5.35
N PHE A 373 6.71 -15.95 -5.65
CA PHE A 373 6.64 -14.86 -6.64
C PHE A 373 7.52 -13.67 -6.25
N GLU A 374 7.41 -13.22 -5.00
CA GLU A 374 8.24 -12.10 -4.51
C GLU A 374 9.71 -12.50 -4.32
N ALA A 375 10.00 -13.78 -4.13
CA ALA A 375 11.37 -14.27 -4.17
C ALA A 375 11.98 -14.11 -5.57
N VAL A 376 11.25 -14.51 -6.63
CA VAL A 376 11.70 -14.33 -8.02
C VAL A 376 11.85 -12.83 -8.35
N SER A 377 10.94 -12.00 -7.89
CA SER A 377 11.05 -10.53 -8.07
C SER A 377 12.28 -9.95 -7.37
N GLY A 378 12.74 -10.56 -6.28
CA GLY A 378 13.93 -10.16 -5.51
C GLY A 378 15.26 -10.66 -6.11
N THR A 379 15.23 -11.56 -7.09
CA THR A 379 16.44 -12.08 -7.77
C THR A 379 16.89 -11.18 -8.90
#